data_862cd5dd8fcf1eb2786cc9eef951a155
#
_entry.id   862cd5dd8fcf1eb2786cc9eef951a155
#
_cell.length_a   1.000
_cell.length_b   1.000
_cell.length_c   1.000
_cell.angle_alpha   90.00
_cell.angle_beta   90.00
_cell.angle_gamma   90.00
#
_symmetry.space_group_name_H-M   'P 1'
#
loop_
_entity.id
_entity.type
_entity.pdbx_description
1 polymer ?
#
loop_
_entity_poly.entity_id
_entity_poly.type
_entity_poly.pdbx_seq_one_letter_code
_entity_poly.pdbx_strand_id
1 'polypeptide(L)'
;MKYTSSSKAGTGKTNEDAILVIQPSLEEIVAMVCDGMGGLDFPEIASEIMATSVKDVFSAGIRDNVPEQIHSAFALATEELTKESARRGARLGCAVGIVVIKAKVMWYSSIGNVRIYLTESDITKRLLTQDDVYTDEKGVSYLTNCIKGNGSIPDIQVMKLTLPEHYIVETCSDGYYESNPIDDSSIVSILQTD
;
A
#
# COMPACT_ATOMS: atom_id res chain seq x y z
N MET A 1 -0.59 2.26 -20.18
CA MET A 1 -1.20 1.48 -19.08
C MET A 1 -2.62 1.97 -18.80
N LYS A 2 -3.49 1.09 -18.34
CA LYS A 2 -4.82 1.40 -17.78
C LYS A 2 -4.86 0.93 -16.34
N TYR A 3 -5.78 1.45 -15.55
CA TYR A 3 -5.99 0.94 -14.19
C TYR A 3 -7.47 0.87 -13.85
N THR A 4 -7.79 0.03 -12.88
CA THR A 4 -9.07 -0.01 -12.18
C THR A 4 -8.80 0.02 -10.68
N SER A 5 -9.72 0.55 -9.90
CA SER A 5 -9.60 0.57 -8.45
C SER A 5 -10.97 0.39 -7.80
N SER A 6 -10.99 -0.25 -6.65
CA SER A 6 -12.18 -0.43 -5.82
C SER A 6 -11.77 -0.39 -4.36
N SER A 7 -12.52 0.32 -3.54
CA SER A 7 -12.41 0.29 -2.09
C SER A 7 -13.82 0.26 -1.51
N LYS A 8 -14.07 -0.67 -0.59
CA LYS A 8 -15.38 -0.90 0.03
C LYS A 8 -15.20 -1.12 1.52
N ALA A 9 -16.01 -0.44 2.31
CA ALA A 9 -16.10 -0.71 3.74
C ALA A 9 -16.63 -2.13 4.00
N GLY A 10 -16.11 -2.75 5.03
CA GLY A 10 -16.65 -3.98 5.61
C GLY A 10 -18.05 -3.75 6.21
N THR A 11 -18.74 -4.83 6.52
CA THR A 11 -20.11 -4.77 7.00
C THR A 11 -20.21 -4.02 8.33
N GLY A 12 -20.95 -2.89 8.32
CA GLY A 12 -21.24 -2.11 9.52
C GLY A 12 -20.09 -1.26 10.04
N LYS A 13 -19.04 -1.04 9.23
CA LYS A 13 -17.86 -0.26 9.58
C LYS A 13 -17.73 1.02 8.74
N THR A 14 -16.90 1.94 9.23
CA THR A 14 -16.26 2.98 8.39
C THR A 14 -15.12 2.32 7.64
N ASN A 15 -14.90 2.70 6.38
CA ASN A 15 -13.76 2.20 5.61
C ASN A 15 -12.45 2.72 6.21
N GLU A 16 -11.62 1.82 6.67
CA GLU A 16 -10.32 2.07 7.27
C GLU A 16 -9.19 2.02 6.22
N ASP A 17 -9.51 1.54 5.00
CA ASP A 17 -8.59 1.51 3.87
C ASP A 17 -8.54 2.84 3.11
N ALA A 18 -7.39 3.15 2.54
CA ALA A 18 -7.21 4.22 1.57
C ALA A 18 -6.54 3.71 0.30
N ILE A 19 -6.97 4.20 -0.85
CA ILE A 19 -6.33 3.95 -2.13
C ILE A 19 -5.86 5.25 -2.77
N LEU A 20 -4.74 5.19 -3.47
CA LEU A 20 -4.21 6.31 -4.25
C LEU A 20 -3.73 5.82 -5.61
N VAL A 21 -4.11 6.53 -6.67
CA VAL A 21 -3.53 6.36 -7.99
C VAL A 21 -3.14 7.72 -8.54
N ILE A 22 -1.89 7.85 -8.98
CA ILE A 22 -1.37 9.02 -9.68
C ILE A 22 -0.82 8.51 -11.01
N GLN A 23 -1.35 8.99 -12.12
CA GLN A 23 -0.91 8.61 -13.46
C GLN A 23 -0.47 9.84 -14.25
N PRO A 24 0.83 10.25 -14.15
CA PRO A 24 1.33 11.44 -14.83
C PRO A 24 1.34 11.29 -16.36
N SER A 25 1.51 10.05 -16.87
CA SER A 25 1.50 9.75 -18.29
C SER A 25 0.98 8.33 -18.57
N LEU A 26 0.87 7.96 -19.85
CA LEU A 26 0.51 6.57 -20.23
C LEU A 26 1.58 5.53 -19.86
N GLU A 27 2.79 5.97 -19.58
CA GLU A 27 3.93 5.10 -19.22
C GLU A 27 4.36 5.21 -17.75
N GLU A 28 3.68 6.07 -16.98
CA GLU A 28 4.02 6.32 -15.58
C GLU A 28 2.78 6.21 -14.71
N ILE A 29 2.90 5.46 -13.61
CA ILE A 29 1.82 5.31 -12.63
C ILE A 29 2.40 5.04 -11.24
N VAL A 30 1.78 5.64 -10.23
CA VAL A 30 1.93 5.30 -8.81
C VAL A 30 0.59 4.77 -8.34
N ALA A 31 0.58 3.58 -7.74
CA ALA A 31 -0.60 2.99 -7.14
C ALA A 31 -0.28 2.55 -5.71
N MET A 32 -1.20 2.79 -4.80
CA MET A 32 -1.06 2.44 -3.39
C MET A 32 -2.39 1.94 -2.85
N VAL A 33 -2.31 0.91 -2.02
CA VAL A 33 -3.35 0.53 -1.06
C VAL A 33 -2.76 0.64 0.33
N CYS A 34 -3.48 1.25 1.23
CA CYS A 34 -3.13 1.39 2.63
C CYS A 34 -4.29 0.91 3.48
N ASP A 35 -4.00 0.06 4.44
CA ASP A 35 -4.95 -0.54 5.37
C ASP A 35 -4.67 0.02 6.78
N GLY A 36 -5.66 0.68 7.36
CA GLY A 36 -5.57 1.24 8.70
C GLY A 36 -5.71 0.15 9.75
N MET A 37 -4.80 0.10 10.72
CA MET A 37 -4.78 -0.96 11.73
C MET A 37 -5.98 -0.88 12.68
N GLY A 38 -7.02 -1.70 12.47
CA GLY A 38 -8.24 -1.77 13.28
C GLY A 38 -8.03 -2.12 14.77
N GLY A 39 -6.83 -2.58 15.16
CA GLY A 39 -6.42 -2.76 16.56
C GLY A 39 -5.83 -1.51 17.23
N LEU A 40 -5.75 -0.39 16.51
CA LEU A 40 -5.29 0.91 16.98
C LEU A 40 -6.43 1.94 16.93
N ASP A 41 -6.12 3.18 17.32
CA ASP A 41 -7.09 4.27 17.31
C ASP A 41 -7.13 4.93 15.92
N PHE A 42 -8.31 5.32 15.43
CA PHE A 42 -8.50 6.08 14.19
C PHE A 42 -7.78 5.50 12.96
N PRO A 43 -8.02 4.21 12.61
CA PRO A 43 -7.33 3.56 11.50
C PRO A 43 -7.58 4.25 10.15
N GLU A 44 -8.78 4.80 9.91
CA GLU A 44 -9.11 5.58 8.73
C GLU A 44 -8.26 6.84 8.56
N ILE A 45 -7.87 7.45 9.67
CA ILE A 45 -6.97 8.63 9.65
C ILE A 45 -5.54 8.22 9.33
N ALA A 46 -5.11 7.05 9.82
CA ALA A 46 -3.78 6.56 9.56
C ALA A 46 -3.59 6.25 8.05
N SER A 47 -4.54 5.58 7.43
CA SER A 47 -4.51 5.28 6.00
C SER A 47 -4.61 6.55 5.13
N GLU A 48 -5.42 7.54 5.54
CA GLU A 48 -5.54 8.82 4.84
C GLU A 48 -4.25 9.66 4.91
N ILE A 49 -3.58 9.70 6.07
CA ILE A 49 -2.27 10.36 6.23
C ILE A 49 -1.23 9.72 5.31
N MET A 50 -1.20 8.38 5.24
CA MET A 50 -0.30 7.66 4.34
C MET A 50 -0.57 8.03 2.88
N ALA A 51 -1.83 8.02 2.44
CA ALA A 51 -2.22 8.39 1.08
C ALA A 51 -1.84 9.83 0.73
N THR A 52 -2.07 10.76 1.65
CA THR A 52 -1.72 12.17 1.48
C THR A 52 -0.21 12.35 1.37
N SER A 53 0.58 11.69 2.21
CA SER A 53 2.05 11.76 2.18
C SER A 53 2.64 11.23 0.87
N VAL A 54 2.11 10.13 0.36
CA VAL A 54 2.50 9.61 -0.98
C VAL A 54 2.11 10.60 -2.07
N LYS A 55 0.90 11.15 -2.04
CA LYS A 55 0.44 12.15 -3.00
C LYS A 55 1.35 13.37 -3.02
N ASP A 56 1.73 13.90 -1.85
CA ASP A 56 2.57 15.10 -1.74
C ASP A 56 3.96 14.87 -2.34
N VAL A 57 4.60 13.72 -2.03
CA VAL A 57 5.92 13.38 -2.54
C VAL A 57 5.93 13.11 -4.04
N PHE A 58 4.85 12.54 -4.59
CA PHE A 58 4.74 12.21 -6.01
C PHE A 58 4.01 13.29 -6.84
N SER A 59 3.54 14.38 -6.24
CA SER A 59 2.80 15.46 -6.91
C SER A 59 3.58 16.13 -8.05
N ALA A 60 4.91 16.20 -7.95
CA ALA A 60 5.80 16.74 -8.98
C ALA A 60 6.25 15.69 -10.02
N GLY A 61 5.65 14.48 -10.00
CA GLY A 61 5.99 13.37 -10.89
C GLY A 61 6.97 12.35 -10.31
N ILE A 62 7.27 11.34 -11.10
CA ILE A 62 8.18 10.23 -10.73
C ILE A 62 9.62 10.62 -11.03
N ARG A 63 10.45 10.71 -9.99
CA ARG A 63 11.88 11.04 -10.08
C ARG A 63 12.70 9.87 -10.66
N ASP A 64 13.97 10.10 -10.96
CA ASP A 64 14.86 9.04 -11.43
C ASP A 64 15.28 8.08 -10.31
N ASN A 65 15.46 8.58 -9.08
CA ASN A 65 15.67 7.75 -7.90
C ASN A 65 14.33 7.41 -7.21
N VAL A 66 13.61 6.46 -7.80
CA VAL A 66 12.31 6.00 -7.27
C VAL A 66 12.41 5.40 -5.86
N PRO A 67 13.42 4.56 -5.53
CA PRO A 67 13.56 4.07 -4.15
C PRO A 67 13.64 5.19 -3.11
N GLU A 68 14.43 6.22 -3.33
CA GLU A 68 14.55 7.39 -2.46
C GLU A 68 13.22 8.13 -2.33
N GLN A 69 12.46 8.22 -3.42
CA GLN A 69 11.15 8.87 -3.42
C GLN A 69 10.13 8.08 -2.60
N ILE A 70 10.14 6.74 -2.67
CA ILE A 70 9.31 5.88 -1.82
C ILE A 70 9.71 6.04 -0.34
N HIS A 71 11.00 5.98 -0.03
CA HIS A 71 11.50 6.20 1.33
C HIS A 71 11.07 7.57 1.87
N SER A 72 11.15 8.62 1.05
CA SER A 72 10.71 9.98 1.43
C SER A 72 9.22 10.03 1.76
N ALA A 73 8.38 9.34 0.99
CA ALA A 73 6.94 9.29 1.24
C ALA A 73 6.61 8.57 2.57
N PHE A 74 7.29 7.47 2.85
CA PHE A 74 7.08 6.71 4.09
C PHE A 74 7.63 7.45 5.32
N ALA A 75 8.75 8.15 5.17
CA ALA A 75 9.29 9.01 6.22
C ALA A 75 8.34 10.18 6.54
N LEU A 76 7.79 10.85 5.52
CA LEU A 76 6.79 11.90 5.70
C LEU A 76 5.53 11.37 6.39
N ALA A 77 5.02 10.20 5.96
CA ALA A 77 3.87 9.57 6.60
C ALA A 77 4.13 9.25 8.07
N THR A 78 5.31 8.71 8.41
CA THR A 78 5.71 8.43 9.80
C THR A 78 5.75 9.70 10.64
N GLU A 79 6.27 10.80 10.09
CA GLU A 79 6.31 12.10 10.75
C GLU A 79 4.90 12.65 11.02
N GLU A 80 4.04 12.66 10.00
CA GLU A 80 2.67 13.16 10.12
C GLU A 80 1.81 12.29 11.06
N LEU A 81 1.94 10.96 10.98
CA LEU A 81 1.31 10.04 11.94
C LEU A 81 1.78 10.31 13.38
N THR A 82 3.07 10.61 13.57
CA THR A 82 3.62 10.91 14.90
C THR A 82 3.04 12.22 15.46
N LYS A 83 2.93 13.26 14.64
CA LYS A 83 2.29 14.53 15.01
C LYS A 83 0.82 14.32 15.37
N GLU A 84 0.09 13.56 14.56
CA GLU A 84 -1.34 13.32 14.77
C GLU A 84 -1.59 12.42 15.99
N SER A 85 -0.74 11.40 16.21
CA SER A 85 -0.77 10.57 17.43
C SER A 85 -0.59 11.41 18.69
N ALA A 86 0.41 12.31 18.69
CA ALA A 86 0.65 13.22 19.81
C ALA A 86 -0.51 14.20 20.03
N ARG A 87 -1.07 14.76 18.94
CA ARG A 87 -2.19 15.70 19.00
C ARG A 87 -3.45 15.08 19.59
N ARG A 88 -3.71 13.80 19.28
CA ARG A 88 -4.91 13.07 19.76
C ARG A 88 -4.69 12.34 21.08
N GLY A 89 -3.45 12.13 21.51
CA GLY A 89 -3.13 11.21 22.60
C GLY A 89 -3.49 9.75 22.26
N ALA A 90 -3.34 9.36 20.99
CA ALA A 90 -3.81 8.12 20.43
C ALA A 90 -2.68 7.37 19.68
N ARG A 91 -2.88 6.08 19.42
CA ARG A 91 -1.93 5.26 18.67
C ARG A 91 -2.47 5.06 17.26
N LEU A 92 -1.77 5.61 16.27
CA LEU A 92 -2.11 5.47 14.86
C LEU A 92 -1.11 4.56 14.15
N GLY A 93 -1.58 3.81 13.16
CA GLY A 93 -0.72 2.99 12.32
C GLY A 93 -1.47 2.33 11.17
N CYS A 94 -0.72 1.93 10.14
CA CYS A 94 -1.27 1.28 8.96
C CYS A 94 -0.27 0.30 8.32
N ALA A 95 -0.81 -0.65 7.56
CA ALA A 95 -0.09 -1.43 6.56
C ALA A 95 -0.20 -0.74 5.19
N VAL A 96 0.78 -0.91 4.31
CA VAL A 96 0.79 -0.24 3.01
C VAL A 96 1.50 -1.06 1.94
N GLY A 97 0.94 -1.09 0.73
CA GLY A 97 1.58 -1.58 -0.48
C GLY A 97 1.62 -0.47 -1.53
N ILE A 98 2.80 -0.19 -2.09
CA ILE A 98 3.01 0.81 -3.13
C ILE A 98 3.67 0.19 -4.35
N VAL A 99 3.19 0.57 -5.52
CA VAL A 99 3.74 0.24 -6.84
C VAL A 99 4.01 1.52 -7.59
N VAL A 100 5.22 1.64 -8.12
CA VAL A 100 5.62 2.74 -9.01
C VAL A 100 6.11 2.14 -10.31
N ILE A 101 5.47 2.46 -11.43
CA ILE A 101 5.89 2.02 -12.76
C ILE A 101 6.31 3.24 -13.57
N LYS A 102 7.50 3.16 -14.20
CA LYS A 102 8.01 4.12 -15.16
C LYS A 102 8.54 3.35 -16.37
N ALA A 103 7.89 3.50 -17.51
CA ALA A 103 8.10 2.69 -18.71
C ALA A 103 7.90 1.18 -18.42
N LYS A 104 8.93 0.37 -18.63
CA LYS A 104 8.90 -1.10 -18.37
C LYS A 104 9.51 -1.50 -17.03
N VAL A 105 9.79 -0.53 -16.15
CA VAL A 105 10.40 -0.81 -14.84
C VAL A 105 9.38 -0.55 -13.74
N MET A 106 9.23 -1.52 -12.86
CA MET A 106 8.41 -1.44 -11.66
C MET A 106 9.29 -1.43 -10.41
N TRP A 107 9.04 -0.50 -9.52
CA TRP A 107 9.49 -0.52 -8.13
C TRP A 107 8.28 -0.76 -7.24
N TYR A 108 8.46 -1.55 -6.21
CA TYR A 108 7.39 -1.84 -5.26
C TYR A 108 7.93 -2.05 -3.86
N SER A 109 7.10 -1.76 -2.89
CA SER A 109 7.34 -2.01 -1.47
C SER A 109 6.03 -2.37 -0.79
N SER A 110 6.12 -3.26 0.19
CA SER A 110 5.01 -3.56 1.09
C SER A 110 5.51 -3.58 2.53
N ILE A 111 4.71 -3.05 3.44
CA ILE A 111 4.92 -3.07 4.87
C ILE A 111 3.62 -3.55 5.50
N GLY A 112 3.69 -4.61 6.31
CA GLY A 112 2.51 -5.25 6.88
C GLY A 112 2.01 -6.41 6.02
N ASN A 113 0.69 -6.47 5.80
CA ASN A 113 0.00 -7.55 5.10
C ASN A 113 -0.71 -7.11 3.81
N VAL A 114 -0.44 -5.91 3.32
CA VAL A 114 -0.91 -5.50 1.98
C VAL A 114 -0.09 -6.24 0.93
N ARG A 115 -0.76 -6.97 0.04
CA ARG A 115 -0.12 -7.84 -0.94
C ARG A 115 -0.04 -7.21 -2.32
N ILE A 116 1.06 -7.52 -3.03
CA ILE A 116 1.28 -7.12 -4.42
C ILE A 116 1.48 -8.38 -5.26
N TYR A 117 0.71 -8.47 -6.33
CA TYR A 117 0.74 -9.60 -7.27
C TYR A 117 1.13 -9.12 -8.66
N LEU A 118 1.78 -10.01 -9.40
CA LEU A 118 2.04 -9.87 -10.84
C LEU A 118 1.43 -11.07 -11.56
N THR A 119 0.62 -10.80 -12.60
CA THR A 119 0.17 -11.80 -13.56
C THR A 119 0.82 -11.49 -14.90
N GLU A 120 1.50 -12.46 -15.46
CA GLU A 120 2.14 -12.39 -16.76
C GLU A 120 1.24 -13.06 -17.83
N SER A 121 1.64 -13.03 -19.09
CA SER A 121 0.83 -13.49 -20.24
C SER A 121 0.43 -14.98 -20.20
N ASP A 122 1.05 -15.81 -19.38
CA ASP A 122 0.73 -17.22 -19.17
C ASP A 122 -0.35 -17.48 -18.09
N ILE A 123 -0.97 -16.41 -17.58
CA ILE A 123 -2.05 -16.44 -16.58
C ILE A 123 -1.58 -16.86 -15.17
N THR A 124 -0.29 -17.03 -14.94
CA THR A 124 0.21 -17.36 -13.60
C THR A 124 0.26 -16.12 -12.72
N LYS A 125 -0.64 -16.03 -11.74
CA LYS A 125 -0.63 -14.96 -10.74
C LYS A 125 0.41 -15.28 -9.66
N ARG A 126 1.43 -14.43 -9.54
CA ARG A 126 2.54 -14.59 -8.59
C ARG A 126 2.48 -13.52 -7.52
N LEU A 127 2.51 -13.92 -6.25
CA LEU A 127 2.69 -13.00 -5.11
C LEU A 127 4.14 -12.49 -5.10
N LEU A 128 4.32 -11.19 -5.03
CA LEU A 128 5.63 -10.52 -5.02
C LEU A 128 6.10 -10.13 -3.62
N THR A 129 5.19 -10.05 -2.65
CA THR A 129 5.44 -9.59 -1.28
C THR A 129 5.38 -10.75 -0.30
N GLN A 130 5.89 -10.51 0.90
CA GLN A 130 5.75 -11.41 2.04
C GLN A 130 5.08 -10.60 3.15
N ASP A 131 4.08 -11.20 3.79
CA ASP A 131 3.37 -10.54 4.88
C ASP A 131 4.28 -10.42 6.12
N ASP A 132 4.34 -9.25 6.71
CA ASP A 132 5.00 -8.98 7.99
C ASP A 132 4.06 -9.36 9.15
N VAL A 133 3.75 -10.64 9.29
CA VAL A 133 2.78 -11.16 10.26
C VAL A 133 3.42 -12.24 11.12
N TYR A 134 3.13 -12.18 12.41
CA TYR A 134 3.34 -13.26 13.37
C TYR A 134 1.99 -13.78 13.87
N THR A 135 1.77 -15.08 13.81
CA THR A 135 0.56 -15.71 14.35
C THR A 135 0.92 -16.45 15.61
N ASP A 136 0.25 -16.17 16.71
CA ASP A 136 0.46 -16.80 18.01
C ASP A 136 -0.13 -18.22 18.08
N GLU A 137 0.11 -18.91 19.19
CA GLU A 137 -0.39 -20.29 19.44
C GLU A 137 -1.93 -20.39 19.49
N LYS A 138 -2.62 -19.26 19.63
CA LYS A 138 -4.09 -19.19 19.65
C LYS A 138 -4.67 -18.87 18.27
N GLY A 139 -3.82 -18.68 17.26
CA GLY A 139 -4.23 -18.32 15.91
C GLY A 139 -4.52 -16.81 15.72
N VAL A 140 -4.08 -15.96 16.66
CA VAL A 140 -4.20 -14.50 16.52
C VAL A 140 -2.99 -13.96 15.76
N SER A 141 -3.24 -13.19 14.71
CA SER A 141 -2.20 -12.60 13.86
C SER A 141 -1.91 -11.15 14.28
N TYR A 142 -0.62 -10.80 14.27
CA TYR A 142 -0.10 -9.49 14.63
C TYR A 142 0.88 -9.01 13.57
N LEU A 143 0.78 -7.74 13.15
CA LEU A 143 1.78 -7.14 12.28
C LEU A 143 3.10 -6.95 13.03
N THR A 144 4.18 -7.49 12.46
CA THR A 144 5.55 -7.36 12.99
C THR A 144 6.26 -6.11 12.47
N ASN A 145 5.86 -5.62 11.29
CA ASN A 145 6.32 -4.39 10.67
C ASN A 145 5.11 -3.60 10.16
N CYS A 146 5.05 -2.31 10.41
CA CYS A 146 3.96 -1.40 10.00
C CYS A 146 4.39 0.05 10.17
N ILE A 147 3.73 0.97 9.49
CA ILE A 147 3.93 2.41 9.68
C ILE A 147 3.18 2.84 10.94
N LYS A 148 3.87 3.46 11.90
CA LYS A 148 3.29 3.87 13.19
C LYS A 148 3.61 5.31 13.54
N GLY A 149 2.67 5.96 14.23
CA GLY A 149 2.84 7.30 14.79
C GLY A 149 3.64 7.31 16.11
N ASN A 150 4.79 6.64 16.15
CA ASN A 150 5.68 6.57 17.32
C ASN A 150 7.10 7.10 17.05
N GLY A 151 7.32 7.72 15.87
CA GLY A 151 8.61 8.24 15.42
C GLY A 151 9.60 7.19 14.89
N SER A 152 9.29 5.91 14.98
CA SER A 152 10.12 4.84 14.40
C SER A 152 9.84 4.69 12.91
N ILE A 153 10.89 4.82 12.10
CA ILE A 153 10.81 4.48 10.67
C ILE A 153 10.87 2.94 10.57
N PRO A 154 9.90 2.31 9.89
CA PRO A 154 9.90 0.86 9.69
C PRO A 154 11.06 0.43 8.77
N ASP A 155 11.33 -0.87 8.74
CA ASP A 155 12.22 -1.45 7.71
C ASP A 155 11.52 -1.41 6.36
N ILE A 156 12.07 -0.63 5.41
CA ILE A 156 11.49 -0.38 4.09
C ILE A 156 12.37 -1.05 3.05
N GLN A 157 11.86 -2.10 2.45
CA GLN A 157 12.51 -2.80 1.34
C GLN A 157 11.84 -2.38 0.02
N VAL A 158 12.58 -1.71 -0.85
CA VAL A 158 12.11 -1.36 -2.20
C VAL A 158 12.70 -2.33 -3.20
N MET A 159 11.84 -3.13 -3.78
CA MET A 159 12.18 -4.11 -4.80
C MET A 159 12.03 -3.51 -6.20
N LYS A 160 12.77 -4.07 -7.17
CA LYS A 160 12.74 -3.62 -8.57
C LYS A 160 12.66 -4.81 -9.50
N LEU A 161 11.82 -4.73 -10.52
CA LEU A 161 11.76 -5.71 -11.61
C LEU A 161 11.46 -5.03 -12.95
N THR A 162 11.80 -5.71 -14.05
CA THR A 162 11.39 -5.32 -15.40
C THR A 162 10.11 -6.05 -15.74
N LEU A 163 9.08 -5.31 -16.15
CA LEU A 163 7.79 -5.85 -16.53
C LEU A 163 7.84 -6.45 -17.94
N PRO A 164 7.11 -7.56 -18.19
CA PRO A 164 6.90 -8.08 -19.53
C PRO A 164 6.08 -7.10 -20.39
N GLU A 165 5.80 -7.46 -21.63
CA GLU A 165 5.01 -6.63 -22.55
C GLU A 165 3.53 -6.56 -22.12
N HIS A 166 2.99 -7.70 -21.69
CA HIS A 166 1.62 -7.82 -21.18
C HIS A 166 1.65 -8.25 -19.72
N TYR A 167 0.98 -7.53 -18.86
CA TYR A 167 0.93 -7.81 -17.44
C TYR A 167 -0.32 -7.24 -16.76
N ILE A 168 -0.63 -7.80 -15.60
CA ILE A 168 -1.51 -7.21 -14.61
C ILE A 168 -0.74 -7.13 -13.29
N VAL A 169 -0.65 -5.95 -12.71
CA VAL A 169 -0.12 -5.74 -11.36
C VAL A 169 -1.29 -5.36 -10.46
N GLU A 170 -1.43 -6.06 -9.35
CA GLU A 170 -2.48 -5.81 -8.37
C GLU A 170 -1.87 -5.54 -7.01
N THR A 171 -2.33 -4.50 -6.32
CA THR A 171 -2.06 -4.27 -4.89
C THR A 171 -3.38 -4.26 -4.14
N CYS A 172 -3.48 -4.98 -3.02
CA CYS A 172 -4.74 -5.16 -2.31
C CYS A 172 -4.56 -5.40 -0.80
N SER A 173 -5.56 -4.97 0.00
CA SER A 173 -5.68 -5.26 1.42
C SER A 173 -6.14 -6.70 1.69
N ASP A 174 -6.03 -7.15 2.94
CA ASP A 174 -6.37 -8.52 3.34
C ASP A 174 -7.86 -8.84 3.17
N GLY A 175 -8.76 -7.93 3.46
CA GLY A 175 -10.19 -8.14 3.21
C GLY A 175 -10.52 -8.45 1.76
N TYR A 176 -9.68 -8.00 0.79
CA TYR A 176 -9.84 -8.36 -0.61
C TYR A 176 -9.38 -9.78 -0.90
N TYR A 177 -8.13 -10.14 -0.53
CA TYR A 177 -7.60 -11.46 -0.91
C TYR A 177 -8.11 -12.59 -0.01
N GLU A 178 -8.55 -12.30 1.20
CA GLU A 178 -9.24 -13.25 2.07
C GLU A 178 -10.73 -13.39 1.76
N SER A 179 -11.26 -12.48 0.92
CA SER A 179 -12.70 -12.41 0.59
C SER A 179 -13.58 -12.28 1.84
N ASN A 180 -13.09 -11.54 2.84
CA ASN A 180 -13.75 -11.35 4.13
C ASN A 180 -14.79 -10.21 4.04
N PRO A 181 -16.11 -10.50 4.09
CA PRO A 181 -17.14 -9.45 3.96
C PRO A 181 -17.26 -8.54 5.20
N ILE A 182 -16.59 -8.89 6.30
CA ILE A 182 -16.61 -8.11 7.55
C ILE A 182 -15.50 -7.06 7.54
N ASP A 183 -14.47 -7.27 6.72
CA ASP A 183 -13.32 -6.41 6.62
C ASP A 183 -13.39 -5.46 5.43
N ASP A 184 -12.62 -4.38 5.49
CA ASP A 184 -12.49 -3.43 4.40
C ASP A 184 -11.73 -4.08 3.24
N SER A 185 -12.17 -3.83 2.03
CA SER A 185 -11.67 -4.54 0.84
C SER A 185 -11.26 -3.55 -0.23
N SER A 186 -9.96 -3.42 -0.43
CA SER A 186 -9.37 -2.48 -1.39
C SER A 186 -8.43 -3.16 -2.37
N ILE A 187 -8.52 -2.74 -3.62
CA ILE A 187 -7.63 -3.19 -4.70
C ILE A 187 -7.40 -2.09 -5.72
N VAL A 188 -6.17 -2.01 -6.22
CA VAL A 188 -5.81 -1.30 -7.45
C VAL A 188 -5.18 -2.31 -8.41
N SER A 189 -5.71 -2.39 -9.61
CA SER A 189 -5.18 -3.23 -10.69
C SER A 189 -4.68 -2.36 -11.83
N ILE A 190 -3.41 -2.54 -12.23
CA ILE A 190 -2.75 -1.85 -13.34
C ILE A 190 -2.59 -2.86 -14.46
N LEU A 191 -3.08 -2.52 -15.65
CA LEU A 191 -3.10 -3.41 -16.80
C LEU A 191 -2.30 -2.82 -17.95
N GLN A 192 -1.46 -3.66 -18.56
CA GLN A 192 -0.84 -3.42 -19.87
C GLN A 192 -1.23 -4.58 -20.79
N THR A 193 -2.12 -4.30 -21.69
CA THR A 193 -2.56 -5.19 -22.78
C THR A 193 -2.39 -4.44 -24.09
N ASP A 194 -2.51 -5.11 -25.23
CA ASP A 194 -2.51 -4.49 -26.56
C ASP A 194 -3.49 -3.33 -26.70
#